data_982d225bfcb21c7539dbef48feaba2d6
#
_entry.id   982d225bfcb21c7539dbef48feaba2d6
#
_cell.length_a   1.000
_cell.length_b   1.000
_cell.length_c   1.000
_cell.angle_alpha   90.00
_cell.angle_beta   90.00
_cell.angle_gamma   90.00
#
_symmetry.space_group_name_H-M   'P 1'
#
loop_
_entity.id
_entity.type
_entity.pdbx_description
1 polymer ?
#
loop_
_entity_poly.entity_id
_entity_poly.type
_entity_poly.pdbx_seq_one_letter_code
_entity_poly.pdbx_strand_id
1 'polypeptide(L)'
;MSEFRINIEGNFLDSFIYSGVLITIDVDGKLCTHSWRNLINEYMKKDKKKRKFSSKLIDDRPWPNKTMKFDEDVVIELDQNFLNKHRQGTCFDLDVWTTDLDIKDNILYISSERGLEALPFKNWDYGKVTDFNELYPIWKDSKVF
;
A
#
# COMPACT_ATOMS: atom_id res chain seq x y z
N MET A 1 -1.31 5.74 -26.15
CA MET A 1 -0.62 5.71 -24.85
C MET A 1 -1.14 4.53 -24.06
N SER A 2 -0.26 3.63 -23.65
CA SER A 2 -0.66 2.45 -22.88
C SER A 2 -0.95 2.83 -21.42
N GLU A 3 -1.94 2.20 -20.82
CA GLU A 3 -2.40 2.43 -19.46
C GLU A 3 -2.04 1.25 -18.56
N PHE A 4 -1.56 1.55 -17.36
CA PHE A 4 -1.42 0.58 -16.30
C PHE A 4 -2.45 0.89 -15.20
N ARG A 5 -3.27 -0.10 -14.85
CA ARG A 5 -4.33 0.06 -13.86
C ARG A 5 -4.36 -1.11 -12.91
N ILE A 6 -4.49 -0.82 -11.63
CA ILE A 6 -4.75 -1.80 -10.58
C ILE A 6 -6.11 -1.51 -10.00
N ASN A 7 -7.03 -2.45 -10.10
CA ASN A 7 -8.36 -2.37 -9.50
C ASN A 7 -8.39 -3.27 -8.26
N ILE A 8 -8.65 -2.68 -7.12
CA ILE A 8 -8.72 -3.40 -5.84
C ILE A 8 -10.17 -3.42 -5.39
N GLU A 9 -10.74 -4.62 -5.25
CA GLU A 9 -12.10 -4.81 -4.77
C GLU A 9 -12.20 -4.49 -3.28
N GLY A 10 -13.09 -3.58 -2.90
CA GLY A 10 -13.35 -3.21 -1.51
C GLY A 10 -13.67 -1.73 -1.35
N ASN A 11 -13.95 -1.33 -0.12
CA ASN A 11 -14.24 0.04 0.25
C ASN A 11 -13.00 0.68 0.87
N PHE A 12 -12.11 1.18 0.02
CA PHE A 12 -10.85 1.78 0.45
C PHE A 12 -10.90 3.30 0.39
N LEU A 13 -10.30 3.94 1.39
CA LEU A 13 -10.02 5.36 1.35
C LEU A 13 -8.76 5.65 0.53
N ASP A 14 -7.73 4.82 0.69
CA ASP A 14 -6.46 5.00 0.01
C ASP A 14 -5.69 3.69 -0.08
N SER A 15 -4.79 3.62 -1.03
CA SER A 15 -3.84 2.53 -1.17
C SER A 15 -2.56 3.05 -1.82
N PHE A 16 -1.43 2.52 -1.41
CA PHE A 16 -0.14 2.88 -1.99
C PHE A 16 0.89 1.78 -1.81
N ILE A 17 1.94 1.84 -2.61
CA ILE A 17 3.04 0.87 -2.59
C ILE A 17 4.28 1.57 -2.04
N TYR A 18 4.88 0.97 -1.02
CA TYR A 18 6.10 1.48 -0.41
C TYR A 18 7.04 0.33 -0.10
N SER A 19 8.26 0.39 -0.65
CA SER A 19 9.31 -0.61 -0.40
C SER A 19 8.84 -2.06 -0.49
N GLY A 20 8.10 -2.39 -1.54
CA GLY A 20 7.62 -3.75 -1.80
C GLY A 20 6.39 -4.17 -1.00
N VAL A 21 5.74 -3.23 -0.33
CA VAL A 21 4.53 -3.49 0.45
C VAL A 21 3.36 -2.68 -0.12
N LEU A 22 2.26 -3.35 -0.39
CA LEU A 22 0.98 -2.69 -0.69
C LEU A 22 0.29 -2.39 0.63
N ILE A 23 0.04 -1.12 0.87
CA ILE A 23 -0.63 -0.63 2.07
C ILE A 23 -2.03 -0.19 1.66
N THR A 24 -3.04 -0.67 2.37
CA THR A 24 -4.44 -0.29 2.14
C THR A 24 -5.06 0.25 3.41
N ILE A 25 -5.90 1.27 3.27
CA ILE A 25 -6.72 1.80 4.36
C ILE A 25 -8.16 1.78 3.88
N ASP A 26 -9.02 1.12 4.63
CA ASP A 26 -10.43 1.05 4.28
C ASP A 26 -11.25 2.19 4.92
N VAL A 27 -12.51 2.25 4.57
CA VAL A 27 -13.44 3.30 5.06
C VAL A 27 -13.70 3.21 6.56
N ASP A 28 -13.42 2.07 7.18
CA ASP A 28 -13.54 1.88 8.64
C ASP A 28 -12.25 2.24 9.38
N GLY A 29 -11.23 2.71 8.67
CA GLY A 29 -9.94 3.09 9.25
C GLY A 29 -9.01 1.90 9.51
N LYS A 30 -9.26 0.77 8.88
CA LYS A 30 -8.42 -0.41 9.02
C LYS A 30 -7.24 -0.36 8.04
N LEU A 31 -6.04 -0.33 8.59
CA LEU A 31 -4.78 -0.31 7.84
C LEU A 31 -4.23 -1.73 7.73
N CYS A 32 -4.05 -2.21 6.51
CA CYS A 32 -3.50 -3.55 6.25
C CYS A 32 -2.29 -3.46 5.31
N THR A 33 -1.37 -4.40 5.46
CA THR A 33 -0.20 -4.51 4.61
C THR A 33 -0.19 -5.85 3.89
N HIS A 34 0.28 -5.82 2.65
CA HIS A 34 0.29 -7.00 1.77
C HIS A 34 1.65 -7.08 1.07
N SER A 35 2.15 -8.30 0.86
CA SER A 35 3.38 -8.48 0.09
C SER A 35 3.12 -8.21 -1.38
N TRP A 36 3.57 -7.07 -1.88
CA TRP A 36 3.39 -6.68 -3.27
C TRP A 36 4.07 -7.66 -4.24
N ARG A 37 5.30 -8.06 -3.93
CA ARG A 37 6.04 -9.01 -4.76
C ARG A 37 5.32 -10.35 -4.89
N ASN A 38 4.89 -10.94 -3.78
CA ASN A 38 4.20 -12.22 -3.80
C ASN A 38 2.85 -12.14 -4.51
N LEU A 39 2.14 -11.04 -4.27
CA LEU A 39 0.86 -10.75 -4.91
C LEU A 39 0.99 -10.69 -6.42
N ILE A 40 1.94 -9.91 -6.92
CA ILE A 40 2.17 -9.77 -8.36
C ILE A 40 2.67 -11.08 -8.97
N ASN A 41 3.61 -11.76 -8.33
CA ASN A 41 4.13 -13.04 -8.83
C ASN A 41 3.02 -14.08 -8.96
N GLU A 42 2.15 -14.20 -7.97
CA GLU A 42 1.04 -15.16 -8.01
C GLU A 42 -0.01 -14.75 -9.04
N TYR A 43 -0.34 -13.48 -9.13
CA TYR A 43 -1.29 -12.97 -10.12
C TYR A 43 -0.82 -13.25 -11.54
N MET A 44 0.45 -12.98 -11.82
CA MET A 44 1.04 -13.14 -13.16
C MET A 44 1.24 -14.60 -13.57
N LYS A 45 1.27 -15.54 -12.64
CA LYS A 45 1.29 -16.97 -12.96
C LYS A 45 0.05 -17.43 -13.72
N LYS A 46 -1.07 -16.77 -13.48
CA LYS A 46 -2.36 -17.11 -14.11
C LYS A 46 -2.48 -16.58 -15.53
N ASP A 47 -1.68 -15.58 -15.91
CA ASP A 47 -1.73 -14.95 -17.22
C ASP A 47 -0.32 -14.87 -17.82
N LYS A 48 -0.02 -15.80 -18.71
CA LYS A 48 1.29 -15.88 -19.35
C LYS A 48 1.66 -14.64 -20.16
N LYS A 49 0.66 -13.95 -20.73
CA LYS A 49 0.89 -12.73 -21.51
C LYS A 49 1.35 -11.58 -20.64
N LYS A 50 0.84 -11.50 -19.41
CA LYS A 50 1.17 -10.43 -18.45
C LYS A 50 2.45 -10.71 -17.68
N ARG A 51 2.95 -11.95 -17.68
CA ARG A 51 4.13 -12.36 -16.91
C ARG A 51 5.38 -11.51 -17.24
N LYS A 52 5.51 -11.06 -18.48
CA LYS A 52 6.62 -10.20 -18.90
C LYS A 52 6.68 -8.87 -18.17
N PHE A 53 5.58 -8.43 -17.55
CA PHE A 53 5.51 -7.17 -16.79
C PHE A 53 5.86 -7.34 -15.31
N SER A 54 6.01 -8.56 -14.81
CA SER A 54 6.22 -8.83 -13.38
C SER A 54 7.41 -8.09 -12.81
N SER A 55 8.56 -8.11 -13.49
CA SER A 55 9.76 -7.43 -13.01
C SER A 55 9.60 -5.91 -12.93
N LYS A 56 8.86 -5.32 -13.88
CA LYS A 56 8.59 -3.87 -13.87
C LYS A 56 7.65 -3.47 -12.74
N LEU A 57 6.66 -4.31 -12.43
CA LEU A 57 5.65 -4.04 -11.41
C LEU A 57 6.18 -4.26 -10.00
N ILE A 58 7.12 -5.19 -9.83
CA ILE A 58 7.73 -5.48 -8.54
C ILE A 58 8.74 -4.41 -8.13
N ASP A 59 9.39 -3.79 -9.11
CA ASP A 59 10.42 -2.79 -8.85
C ASP A 59 9.77 -1.44 -8.54
N ASP A 60 9.45 -1.24 -7.28
CA ASP A 60 8.83 -0.02 -6.74
C ASP A 60 9.83 0.97 -6.15
N ARG A 61 11.12 0.79 -6.44
CA ARG A 61 12.16 1.68 -5.91
C ARG A 61 11.93 3.12 -6.37
N PRO A 62 11.99 4.09 -5.46
CA PRO A 62 11.73 5.49 -5.79
C PRO A 62 12.92 6.14 -6.51
N TRP A 63 13.18 5.71 -7.72
CA TRP A 63 14.15 6.39 -8.56
C TRP A 63 13.49 7.65 -9.14
N PRO A 64 14.05 8.84 -8.91
CA PRO A 64 13.37 10.09 -9.26
C PRO A 64 13.07 10.27 -10.75
N ASN A 65 13.68 9.47 -11.62
CA ASN A 65 13.50 9.60 -13.08
C ASN A 65 13.02 8.32 -13.76
N LYS A 66 12.53 7.34 -12.98
CA LYS A 66 12.07 6.09 -13.55
C LYS A 66 10.63 6.21 -14.03
N THR A 67 10.47 6.28 -15.33
CA THR A 67 9.15 6.17 -15.96
C THR A 67 8.89 4.72 -16.33
N MET A 68 7.83 4.13 -15.78
CA MET A 68 7.38 2.81 -16.22
C MET A 68 6.71 2.95 -17.58
N LYS A 69 7.27 2.27 -18.59
CA LYS A 69 6.69 2.21 -19.93
C LYS A 69 6.15 0.82 -20.18
N PHE A 70 4.91 0.75 -20.64
CA PHE A 70 4.26 -0.48 -21.05
C PHE A 70 3.92 -0.38 -22.53
N ASP A 71 4.13 -1.47 -23.28
CA ASP A 71 3.83 -1.54 -24.70
C ASP A 71 2.33 -1.70 -24.97
N GLU A 72 1.59 -2.16 -23.97
CA GLU A 72 0.16 -2.40 -24.05
C GLU A 72 -0.52 -2.08 -22.72
N ASP A 73 -1.84 -1.96 -22.73
CA ASP A 73 -2.59 -1.74 -21.52
C ASP A 73 -2.51 -2.95 -20.60
N VAL A 74 -2.24 -2.71 -19.32
CA VAL A 74 -2.17 -3.73 -18.29
C VAL A 74 -3.18 -3.40 -17.19
N VAL A 75 -4.14 -4.32 -16.99
CA VAL A 75 -5.13 -4.20 -15.93
C VAL A 75 -4.97 -5.39 -14.99
N ILE A 76 -4.84 -5.10 -13.71
CA ILE A 76 -4.74 -6.08 -12.63
C ILE A 76 -5.97 -5.96 -11.76
N GLU A 77 -6.70 -7.07 -11.62
CA GLU A 77 -7.90 -7.15 -10.78
C GLU A 77 -7.58 -7.93 -9.51
N LEU A 78 -7.68 -7.26 -8.36
CA LEU A 78 -7.39 -7.85 -7.06
C LEU A 78 -8.69 -7.95 -6.25
N ASP A 79 -9.21 -9.15 -6.08
CA ASP A 79 -10.37 -9.37 -5.22
C ASP A 79 -9.98 -9.48 -3.74
N GLN A 80 -10.97 -9.42 -2.85
CA GLN A 80 -10.75 -9.46 -1.40
C GLN A 80 -10.07 -10.75 -0.94
N ASN A 81 -10.44 -11.90 -1.51
CA ASN A 81 -9.85 -13.17 -1.15
C ASN A 81 -8.38 -13.23 -1.51
N PHE A 82 -8.05 -12.71 -2.69
CA PHE A 82 -6.66 -12.64 -3.16
C PHE A 82 -5.80 -11.70 -2.29
N LEU A 83 -6.34 -10.54 -1.95
CA LEU A 83 -5.67 -9.61 -1.04
C LEU A 83 -5.42 -10.24 0.33
N ASN A 84 -6.46 -10.85 0.92
CA ASN A 84 -6.35 -11.47 2.24
C ASN A 84 -5.33 -12.58 2.28
N LYS A 85 -5.17 -13.33 1.20
CA LYS A 85 -4.16 -14.38 1.07
C LYS A 85 -2.74 -13.85 1.17
N HIS A 86 -2.50 -12.63 0.72
CA HIS A 86 -1.18 -11.99 0.74
C HIS A 86 -1.01 -10.97 1.87
N ARG A 87 -1.97 -10.90 2.79
CA ARG A 87 -1.90 -10.01 3.94
C ARG A 87 -0.75 -10.41 4.87
N GLN A 88 -0.04 -9.41 5.35
CA GLN A 88 1.07 -9.57 6.28
C GLN A 88 0.62 -9.17 7.69
N GLY A 89 0.85 -10.05 8.66
CA GLY A 89 0.57 -9.75 10.06
C GLY A 89 -0.87 -9.36 10.36
N THR A 90 -1.04 -8.57 11.39
CA THR A 90 -2.33 -8.07 11.86
C THR A 90 -2.58 -6.67 11.31
N CYS A 91 -3.81 -6.40 10.86
CA CYS A 91 -4.20 -5.05 10.46
C CYS A 91 -4.24 -4.12 11.68
N PHE A 92 -3.91 -2.87 11.47
CA PHE A 92 -3.96 -1.82 12.50
C PHE A 92 -5.26 -1.02 12.37
N ASP A 93 -5.96 -0.82 13.46
CA ASP A 93 -7.19 -0.04 13.49
C ASP A 93 -6.86 1.41 13.88
N LEU A 94 -6.98 2.33 12.92
CA LEU A 94 -6.77 3.75 13.18
C LEU A 94 -7.94 4.39 13.93
N ASP A 95 -9.12 3.81 13.82
CA ASP A 95 -10.36 4.28 14.45
C ASP A 95 -10.65 5.77 14.18
N VAL A 96 -10.28 6.23 12.98
CA VAL A 96 -10.50 7.61 12.56
C VAL A 96 -10.54 7.67 11.03
N TRP A 97 -11.31 8.61 10.51
CA TRP A 97 -11.31 8.92 9.08
C TRP A 97 -10.09 9.78 8.75
N THR A 98 -9.22 9.28 7.87
CA THR A 98 -8.01 9.99 7.46
C THR A 98 -8.31 11.00 6.36
N THR A 99 -7.69 12.16 6.43
CA THR A 99 -7.79 13.19 5.39
C THR A 99 -6.59 13.14 4.44
N ASP A 100 -5.43 12.77 4.97
CA ASP A 100 -4.22 12.62 4.17
C ASP A 100 -3.26 11.63 4.82
N LEU A 101 -2.44 11.00 4.01
CA LEU A 101 -1.47 9.99 4.41
C LEU A 101 -0.17 10.21 3.67
N ASP A 102 0.94 10.12 4.37
CA ASP A 102 2.26 10.14 3.78
C ASP A 102 3.15 9.13 4.49
N ILE A 103 4.15 8.62 3.79
CA ILE A 103 5.08 7.66 4.36
C ILE A 103 6.52 8.08 4.08
N LYS A 104 7.33 8.08 5.11
CA LYS A 104 8.75 8.40 5.01
C LYS A 104 9.53 7.69 6.11
N ASP A 105 10.67 7.11 5.74
CA ASP A 105 11.59 6.46 6.69
C ASP A 105 10.90 5.40 7.57
N ASN A 106 9.99 4.61 6.96
CA ASN A 106 9.22 3.56 7.61
C ASN A 106 8.26 4.08 8.70
N ILE A 107 7.84 5.32 8.56
CA ILE A 107 6.84 5.93 9.43
C ILE A 107 5.68 6.42 8.57
N LEU A 108 4.47 6.00 8.90
CA LEU A 108 3.26 6.50 8.27
C LEU A 108 2.78 7.73 9.04
N TYR A 109 2.67 8.85 8.36
CA TYR A 109 2.12 10.10 8.89
C TYR A 109 0.66 10.20 8.50
N ILE A 110 -0.19 10.45 9.47
CA ILE A 110 -1.65 10.39 9.32
C ILE A 110 -2.24 11.73 9.75
N SER A 111 -2.91 12.40 8.82
CA SER A 111 -3.69 13.59 9.10
C SER A 111 -5.15 13.21 9.26
N SER A 112 -5.78 13.69 10.31
CA SER A 112 -7.20 13.46 10.59
C SER A 112 -7.75 14.58 11.47
N GLU A 113 -8.99 14.44 11.90
CA GLU A 113 -9.59 15.36 12.89
C GLU A 113 -8.84 15.38 14.23
N ARG A 114 -8.06 14.32 14.55
CA ARG A 114 -7.21 14.28 15.74
C ARG A 114 -5.91 15.09 15.60
N GLY A 115 -5.60 15.61 14.41
CA GLY A 115 -4.37 16.31 14.10
C GLY A 115 -3.41 15.46 13.28
N LEU A 116 -2.11 15.62 13.51
CA LEU A 116 -1.06 14.85 12.85
C LEU A 116 -0.52 13.77 13.79
N GLU A 117 -0.61 12.53 13.35
CA GLU A 117 -0.13 11.38 14.12
C GLU A 117 0.90 10.60 13.29
N ALA A 118 1.77 9.86 13.96
CA ALA A 118 2.75 8.99 13.33
C ALA A 118 2.58 7.55 13.79
N LEU A 119 2.66 6.63 12.84
CA LEU A 119 2.62 5.19 13.09
C LEU A 119 3.87 4.55 12.53
N PRO A 120 4.91 4.30 13.35
CA PRO A 120 6.09 3.61 12.90
C PRO A 120 5.80 2.13 12.64
N PHE A 121 6.40 1.60 11.59
CA PHE A 121 6.38 0.16 11.33
C PHE A 121 7.41 -0.53 12.22
N LYS A 122 6.96 -1.57 12.90
CA LYS A 122 7.81 -2.45 13.69
C LYS A 122 8.22 -3.63 12.82
N ASN A 123 9.41 -4.16 13.03
CA ASN A 123 9.93 -5.30 12.28
C ASN A 123 9.90 -5.08 10.75
N TRP A 124 10.30 -3.88 10.35
CA TRP A 124 10.36 -3.54 8.94
C TRP A 124 11.50 -4.26 8.22
N ASP A 125 11.18 -4.87 7.09
CA ASP A 125 12.14 -5.35 6.11
C ASP A 125 11.56 -5.11 4.71
N TYR A 126 12.40 -5.03 3.69
CA TYR A 126 11.92 -4.77 2.33
C TYR A 126 10.88 -5.83 1.91
N GLY A 127 9.73 -5.36 1.49
CA GLY A 127 8.62 -6.22 1.09
C GLY A 127 7.88 -6.87 2.24
N LYS A 128 8.21 -6.55 3.48
CA LYS A 128 7.61 -7.20 4.65
C LYS A 128 7.43 -6.23 5.82
N VAL A 129 6.19 -6.08 6.25
CA VAL A 129 5.83 -5.39 7.48
C VAL A 129 4.93 -6.33 8.28
N THR A 130 5.41 -6.83 9.40
CA THR A 130 4.69 -7.82 10.20
C THR A 130 3.94 -7.23 11.38
N ASP A 131 4.29 -6.01 11.78
CA ASP A 131 3.68 -5.39 12.96
C ASP A 131 3.87 -3.87 12.93
N PHE A 132 3.14 -3.18 13.80
CA PHE A 132 3.18 -1.74 13.96
C PHE A 132 3.54 -1.39 15.39
N ASN A 133 4.25 -0.26 15.58
CA ASN A 133 4.41 0.37 16.87
C ASN A 133 3.14 1.12 17.29
N GLU A 134 3.17 1.73 18.46
CA GLU A 134 2.06 2.55 18.90
C GLU A 134 1.93 3.81 18.06
N LEU A 135 0.69 4.18 17.76
CA LEU A 135 0.36 5.46 17.17
C LEU A 135 0.64 6.58 18.17
N TYR A 136 1.38 7.61 17.78
CA TYR A 136 1.65 8.73 18.66
C TYR A 136 1.37 10.07 17.98
N PRO A 137 0.90 11.08 18.74
CA PRO A 137 0.62 12.39 18.18
C PRO A 137 1.92 13.17 17.96
N ILE A 138 2.05 13.77 16.76
CA ILE A 138 3.10 14.74 16.46
C ILE A 138 2.58 16.13 16.79
N TRP A 139 1.33 16.40 16.44
CA TRP A 139 0.71 17.71 16.67
C TRP A 139 -0.73 17.51 17.12
N LYS A 140 -0.96 17.72 18.42
CA LYS A 140 -2.29 17.75 19.00
C LYS A 140 -2.92 19.12 18.78
N ASP A 141 -4.22 19.15 18.73
CA ASP A 141 -5.05 20.37 18.67
C ASP A 141 -4.87 21.21 17.40
N SER A 142 -4.21 20.67 16.41
CA SER A 142 -4.13 21.30 15.08
C SER A 142 -4.98 20.54 14.11
N LYS A 143 -5.87 21.24 13.45
CA LYS A 143 -6.56 20.69 12.29
C LYS A 143 -5.60 20.76 11.10
N VAL A 144 -5.09 19.63 10.68
CA VAL A 144 -4.28 19.53 9.49
C VAL A 144 -5.22 19.18 8.33
N PHE A 145 -5.32 20.11 7.43
CA PHE A 145 -6.17 19.95 6.25
C PHE A 145 -5.34 19.72 5.01
#